data_39a961b65786dadc63d27f89b86b5778
#
_entry.id   39a961b65786dadc63d27f89b86b5778
#
_cell.length_a   1.000
_cell.length_b   1.000
_cell.length_c   1.000
_cell.angle_alpha   90.00
_cell.angle_beta   90.00
_cell.angle_gamma   90.00
#
_symmetry.space_group_name_H-M   'P 1'
#
loop_
_entity.id
_entity.type
_entity.pdbx_description
1 polymer ?
#
loop_
_entity_poly.entity_id
_entity_poly.type
_entity_poly.pdbx_seq_one_letter_code
_entity_poly.pdbx_strand_id
1 'polypeptide(L)'
;MSGYTLIYEPNTVAKKLVNEFRTLLEKGKDEDKIDAMQRILVTIINGEPLPDLLMHIIRFIMPSKNKELKKLLYFYWEVCPKYDDHGKMRQEMILVCNAIQRDLQHPNEYVRGNTLRFLNKLKEPVLLETLVPNVRQCLDHRHAYVRKNAVFALYLIYKVAEHLAPDADELIYKFLYEETDSVCKRNAFVCLGELNRDAALRYLQDNLVAIESLDPVIQLAFLEFIRRDAIFAPSMKLQYATLVTLILELLTLNSVAYEASTTLTLLTFNSSSILLAANKFVDLATKEADNNVKIITLERSAELHAAHPGVLQDLSLEILRVLLSQDLAVRKKALEVTQLFISSRNVEDVVKLLKKELQKTAQ
;
A
#
# COMPACT_ATOMS: atom_id res chain seq x y z
N MET A 1 4.59 14.12 -10.74
CA MET A 1 3.69 15.10 -10.08
C MET A 1 2.32 14.95 -10.71
N SER A 2 1.37 14.35 -10.00
CA SER A 2 -0.03 14.30 -10.45
C SER A 2 -0.63 15.69 -10.27
N GLY A 3 -0.96 16.34 -11.38
CA GLY A 3 -1.63 17.64 -11.36
C GLY A 3 -3.05 17.47 -10.81
N TYR A 4 -3.38 18.18 -9.75
CA TYR A 4 -4.75 18.33 -9.28
C TYR A 4 -5.44 19.38 -10.12
N THR A 5 -6.54 19.03 -10.77
CA THR A 5 -7.41 20.01 -11.42
C THR A 5 -8.38 20.54 -10.36
N LEU A 6 -8.15 21.76 -9.88
CA LEU A 6 -9.14 22.49 -9.10
C LEU A 6 -10.21 23.00 -10.07
N ILE A 7 -11.43 22.48 -9.95
CA ILE A 7 -12.58 23.00 -10.67
C ILE A 7 -13.09 24.18 -9.85
N TYR A 8 -12.70 25.39 -10.24
CA TYR A 8 -13.19 26.64 -9.66
C TYR A 8 -14.41 27.11 -10.44
N GLU A 9 -15.60 27.03 -9.84
CA GLU A 9 -16.77 27.76 -10.31
C GLU A 9 -16.85 29.11 -9.58
N PRO A 10 -16.68 30.23 -10.27
CA PRO A 10 -16.77 31.53 -9.62
C PRO A 10 -18.21 31.84 -9.18
N ASN A 11 -18.34 32.17 -7.91
CA ASN A 11 -19.41 32.86 -7.22
C ASN A 11 -20.82 32.89 -7.90
N THR A 12 -21.60 31.94 -7.50
CA THR A 12 -23.07 32.10 -7.62
C THR A 12 -23.65 32.16 -6.20
N VAL A 13 -24.36 33.22 -5.93
CA VAL A 13 -25.00 33.64 -4.68
C VAL A 13 -25.39 32.44 -3.80
N ALA A 14 -24.62 32.13 -2.78
CA ALA A 14 -24.70 30.92 -1.92
C ALA A 14 -26.13 30.63 -1.40
N LYS A 15 -26.92 31.65 -1.03
CA LYS A 15 -28.32 31.48 -0.56
C LYS A 15 -29.27 30.94 -1.62
N LYS A 16 -29.09 31.31 -2.88
CA LYS A 16 -29.96 30.83 -3.99
C LYS A 16 -29.68 29.35 -4.29
N LEU A 17 -28.41 28.97 -4.26
CA LEU A 17 -27.96 27.60 -4.43
C LEU A 17 -28.44 26.67 -3.30
N VAL A 18 -28.43 27.11 -2.04
CA VAL A 18 -28.91 26.32 -0.90
C VAL A 18 -30.39 25.92 -1.06
N ASN A 19 -31.25 26.84 -1.50
CA ASN A 19 -32.67 26.55 -1.70
C ASN A 19 -32.91 25.61 -2.90
N GLU A 20 -32.13 25.75 -3.96
CA GLU A 20 -32.15 24.84 -5.12
C GLU A 20 -31.75 23.43 -4.67
N PHE A 21 -30.62 23.29 -3.96
CA PHE A 21 -30.17 22.00 -3.42
C PHE A 21 -31.19 21.36 -2.47
N ARG A 22 -31.82 22.13 -1.58
CA ARG A 22 -32.91 21.61 -0.72
C ARG A 22 -34.04 20.99 -1.55
N THR A 23 -34.46 21.67 -2.59
CA THR A 23 -35.54 21.19 -3.46
C THR A 23 -35.16 19.94 -4.23
N LEU A 24 -33.93 19.89 -4.77
CA LEU A 24 -33.41 18.72 -5.50
C LEU A 24 -33.23 17.51 -4.57
N LEU A 25 -32.69 17.71 -3.37
CA LEU A 25 -32.53 16.64 -2.38
C LEU A 25 -33.86 16.06 -1.90
N GLU A 26 -34.88 16.91 -1.72
CA GLU A 26 -36.22 16.50 -1.23
C GLU A 26 -37.06 15.84 -2.32
N LYS A 27 -37.19 16.49 -3.49
CA LYS A 27 -38.15 16.12 -4.53
C LYS A 27 -37.55 15.48 -5.77
N GLY A 28 -36.24 15.59 -5.94
CA GLY A 28 -35.52 15.05 -7.10
C GLY A 28 -35.52 13.53 -7.15
N LYS A 29 -35.40 13.00 -8.38
CA LYS A 29 -35.11 11.60 -8.62
C LYS A 29 -33.65 11.29 -8.19
N ASP A 30 -33.25 10.00 -8.21
CA ASP A 30 -31.90 9.60 -7.81
C ASP A 30 -30.80 10.31 -8.63
N GLU A 31 -30.99 10.51 -9.92
CA GLU A 31 -30.07 11.24 -10.81
C GLU A 31 -29.91 12.71 -10.39
N ASP A 32 -31.05 13.41 -10.11
CA ASP A 32 -31.03 14.80 -9.64
C ASP A 32 -30.34 14.92 -8.28
N LYS A 33 -30.53 13.93 -7.40
CA LYS A 33 -29.89 13.87 -6.09
C LYS A 33 -28.38 13.63 -6.20
N ILE A 34 -27.93 12.80 -7.17
CA ILE A 34 -26.51 12.55 -7.44
C ILE A 34 -25.86 13.86 -7.92
N ASP A 35 -26.45 14.55 -8.92
CA ASP A 35 -25.93 15.82 -9.39
C ASP A 35 -25.88 16.87 -8.27
N ALA A 36 -26.94 17.00 -7.50
CA ALA A 36 -26.98 17.91 -6.35
C ALA A 36 -25.87 17.59 -5.33
N MET A 37 -25.66 16.32 -4.98
CA MET A 37 -24.60 15.90 -4.05
C MET A 37 -23.20 16.18 -4.60
N GLN A 38 -22.96 15.96 -5.88
CA GLN A 38 -21.68 16.28 -6.52
C GLN A 38 -21.41 17.79 -6.47
N ARG A 39 -22.38 18.62 -6.83
CA ARG A 39 -22.27 20.08 -6.77
C ARG A 39 -22.08 20.59 -5.33
N ILE A 40 -22.77 20.03 -4.34
CA ILE A 40 -22.60 20.34 -2.92
C ILE A 40 -21.16 20.02 -2.48
N LEU A 41 -20.62 18.85 -2.84
CA LEU A 41 -19.26 18.45 -2.52
C LEU A 41 -18.23 19.40 -3.13
N VAL A 42 -18.39 19.77 -4.40
CA VAL A 42 -17.50 20.74 -5.08
C VAL A 42 -17.54 22.10 -4.37
N THR A 43 -18.72 22.56 -3.99
CA THR A 43 -18.88 23.85 -3.27
C THR A 43 -18.16 23.83 -1.92
N ILE A 44 -18.30 22.75 -1.15
CA ILE A 44 -17.63 22.61 0.16
C ILE A 44 -16.11 22.52 0.01
N ILE A 45 -15.61 21.76 -0.98
CA ILE A 45 -14.18 21.63 -1.27
C ILE A 45 -13.58 22.97 -1.71
N ASN A 46 -14.33 23.80 -2.40
CA ASN A 46 -13.93 25.16 -2.79
C ASN A 46 -13.93 26.16 -1.61
N GLY A 47 -14.27 25.71 -0.40
CA GLY A 47 -14.16 26.51 0.81
C GLY A 47 -15.46 27.18 1.26
N GLU A 48 -16.60 26.88 0.63
CA GLU A 48 -17.92 27.40 1.04
C GLU A 48 -18.66 26.35 1.88
N PRO A 49 -18.64 26.40 3.21
CA PRO A 49 -19.36 25.46 4.05
C PRO A 49 -20.87 25.68 3.89
N LEU A 50 -21.62 24.58 3.76
CA LEU A 50 -23.08 24.59 3.60
C LEU A 50 -23.75 23.89 4.81
N PRO A 51 -23.65 24.46 6.03
CA PRO A 51 -24.13 23.80 7.25
C PRO A 51 -25.65 23.57 7.24
N ASP A 52 -26.40 24.42 6.57
CA ASP A 52 -27.87 24.34 6.47
C ASP A 52 -28.38 23.13 5.67
N LEU A 53 -27.50 22.47 4.92
CA LEU A 53 -27.87 21.27 4.15
C LEU A 53 -27.71 19.97 4.94
N LEU A 54 -27.01 19.98 6.07
CA LEU A 54 -26.71 18.78 6.87
C LEU A 54 -27.98 17.98 7.17
N MET A 55 -29.02 18.62 7.72
CA MET A 55 -30.27 17.95 8.04
C MET A 55 -31.06 17.44 6.81
N HIS A 56 -30.95 18.14 5.67
CA HIS A 56 -31.59 17.68 4.43
C HIS A 56 -30.92 16.43 3.90
N ILE A 57 -29.58 16.38 3.94
CA ILE A 57 -28.80 15.20 3.53
C ILE A 57 -29.08 14.01 4.46
N ILE A 58 -29.13 14.23 5.79
CA ILE A 58 -29.50 13.20 6.75
C ILE A 58 -30.92 12.65 6.46
N ARG A 59 -31.87 13.52 6.16
CA ARG A 59 -33.27 13.13 5.96
C ARG A 59 -33.53 12.44 4.63
N PHE A 60 -32.92 12.91 3.53
CA PHE A 60 -33.32 12.51 2.16
C PHE A 60 -32.27 11.67 1.42
N ILE A 61 -30.99 11.72 1.83
CA ILE A 61 -29.91 10.99 1.17
C ILE A 61 -29.45 9.78 2.01
N MET A 62 -29.30 9.95 3.32
CA MET A 62 -28.83 8.88 4.20
C MET A 62 -29.68 7.60 4.13
N PRO A 63 -31.04 7.65 4.01
CA PRO A 63 -31.88 6.47 3.87
C PRO A 63 -31.83 5.80 2.51
N SER A 64 -31.22 6.44 1.48
CA SER A 64 -31.19 5.92 0.12
C SER A 64 -30.47 4.57 0.04
N LYS A 65 -31.01 3.69 -0.82
CA LYS A 65 -30.39 2.40 -1.17
C LYS A 65 -29.47 2.49 -2.40
N ASN A 66 -29.47 3.65 -3.07
CA ASN A 66 -28.62 3.87 -4.24
C ASN A 66 -27.14 3.86 -3.84
N LYS A 67 -26.36 3.01 -4.54
CA LYS A 67 -24.92 2.80 -4.22
C LYS A 67 -24.07 4.03 -4.49
N GLU A 68 -24.42 4.80 -5.50
CA GLU A 68 -23.68 6.01 -5.86
C GLU A 68 -23.94 7.13 -4.85
N LEU A 69 -25.19 7.34 -4.48
CA LEU A 69 -25.55 8.27 -3.39
C LEU A 69 -24.87 7.89 -2.06
N LYS A 70 -24.78 6.60 -1.74
CA LYS A 70 -24.05 6.15 -0.54
C LYS A 70 -22.56 6.47 -0.60
N LYS A 71 -21.91 6.34 -1.77
CA LYS A 71 -20.51 6.74 -1.93
C LYS A 71 -20.33 8.24 -1.75
N LEU A 72 -21.16 9.05 -2.39
CA LEU A 72 -21.13 10.50 -2.26
C LEU A 72 -21.42 10.94 -0.81
N LEU A 73 -22.29 10.22 -0.10
CA LEU A 73 -22.59 10.48 1.30
C LEU A 73 -21.35 10.27 2.20
N TYR A 74 -20.53 9.23 1.97
CA TYR A 74 -19.28 9.06 2.70
C TYR A 74 -18.28 10.18 2.45
N PHE A 75 -18.16 10.65 1.19
CA PHE A 75 -17.35 11.83 0.89
C PHE A 75 -17.90 13.09 1.58
N TYR A 76 -19.22 13.23 1.64
CA TYR A 76 -19.82 14.34 2.35
C TYR A 76 -19.50 14.30 3.86
N TRP A 77 -19.60 13.13 4.51
CA TRP A 77 -19.22 12.99 5.92
C TRP A 77 -17.74 13.27 6.19
N GLU A 78 -16.86 13.06 5.21
CA GLU A 78 -15.45 13.40 5.33
C GLU A 78 -15.25 14.93 5.41
N VAL A 79 -15.93 15.68 4.55
CA VAL A 79 -15.70 17.12 4.35
C VAL A 79 -16.73 18.05 5.00
N CYS A 80 -17.87 17.53 5.47
CA CYS A 80 -18.92 18.36 6.03
C CYS A 80 -18.50 19.06 7.34
N PRO A 81 -19.06 20.23 7.67
CA PRO A 81 -18.80 20.94 8.91
C PRO A 81 -19.44 20.18 10.09
N LYS A 82 -18.61 19.46 10.85
CA LYS A 82 -19.06 18.65 12.01
C LYS A 82 -19.20 19.44 13.29
N TYR A 83 -18.58 20.60 13.35
CA TYR A 83 -18.60 21.50 14.51
C TYR A 83 -19.41 22.75 14.21
N ASP A 84 -19.96 23.35 15.23
CA ASP A 84 -20.60 24.67 15.18
C ASP A 84 -19.55 25.79 15.33
N ASP A 85 -20.00 27.05 15.25
CA ASP A 85 -19.13 28.23 15.36
C ASP A 85 -18.49 28.38 16.75
N HIS A 86 -18.95 27.63 17.74
CA HIS A 86 -18.40 27.57 19.10
C HIS A 86 -17.44 26.40 19.31
N GLY A 87 -17.13 25.62 18.25
CA GLY A 87 -16.25 24.45 18.31
C GLY A 87 -16.91 23.22 18.97
N LYS A 88 -18.24 23.25 19.20
CA LYS A 88 -18.99 22.13 19.73
C LYS A 88 -19.51 21.25 18.59
N MET A 89 -19.45 19.93 18.76
CA MET A 89 -20.00 19.01 17.77
C MET A 89 -21.50 19.22 17.59
N ARG A 90 -21.93 19.29 16.34
CA ARG A 90 -23.36 19.43 15.98
C ARG A 90 -24.15 18.22 16.45
N GLN A 91 -25.32 18.46 17.02
CA GLN A 91 -26.18 17.39 17.56
C GLN A 91 -26.64 16.41 16.47
N GLU A 92 -26.78 16.88 15.25
CA GLU A 92 -27.16 16.07 14.08
C GLU A 92 -26.15 14.95 13.78
N MET A 93 -24.89 15.12 14.20
CA MET A 93 -23.85 14.08 14.03
C MET A 93 -24.15 12.80 14.82
N ILE A 94 -24.99 12.85 15.85
CA ILE A 94 -25.49 11.67 16.56
C ILE A 94 -26.28 10.76 15.61
N LEU A 95 -27.11 11.35 14.74
CA LEU A 95 -27.89 10.60 13.74
C LEU A 95 -27.00 9.94 12.69
N VAL A 96 -25.93 10.64 12.29
CA VAL A 96 -24.89 10.10 11.39
C VAL A 96 -24.18 8.93 12.05
N CYS A 97 -23.77 9.06 13.32
CA CYS A 97 -23.11 8.01 14.08
C CYS A 97 -23.99 6.75 14.18
N ASN A 98 -25.28 6.91 14.50
CA ASN A 98 -26.25 5.82 14.55
C ASN A 98 -26.43 5.12 13.17
N ALA A 99 -26.33 5.87 12.07
CA ALA A 99 -26.39 5.29 10.73
C ALA A 99 -25.13 4.49 10.41
N ILE A 100 -23.95 5.02 10.74
CA ILE A 100 -22.66 4.31 10.59
C ILE A 100 -22.68 3.03 11.42
N GLN A 101 -23.15 3.07 12.66
CA GLN A 101 -23.26 1.90 13.54
C GLN A 101 -24.15 0.80 12.92
N ARG A 102 -25.28 1.18 12.32
CA ARG A 102 -26.15 0.23 11.58
C ARG A 102 -25.47 -0.35 10.36
N ASP A 103 -24.74 0.48 9.60
CA ASP A 103 -24.00 0.03 8.42
C ASP A 103 -22.83 -0.91 8.81
N LEU A 104 -22.20 -0.74 9.99
CA LEU A 104 -21.21 -1.67 10.55
C LEU A 104 -21.81 -3.03 10.96
N GLN A 105 -23.11 -3.09 11.22
CA GLN A 105 -23.85 -4.32 11.53
C GLN A 105 -24.64 -4.87 10.34
N HIS A 106 -24.53 -4.24 9.17
CA HIS A 106 -25.30 -4.63 7.98
C HIS A 106 -24.99 -6.08 7.55
N PRO A 107 -25.97 -6.88 7.14
CA PRO A 107 -25.76 -8.26 6.70
C PRO A 107 -24.83 -8.40 5.48
N ASN A 108 -24.77 -7.39 4.62
CA ASN A 108 -23.89 -7.37 3.46
C ASN A 108 -22.48 -6.92 3.87
N GLU A 109 -21.49 -7.80 3.65
CA GLU A 109 -20.08 -7.60 3.96
C GLU A 109 -19.44 -6.41 3.23
N TYR A 110 -19.90 -6.10 2.03
CA TYR A 110 -19.38 -4.95 1.27
C TYR A 110 -19.83 -3.62 1.88
N VAL A 111 -21.04 -3.54 2.43
CA VAL A 111 -21.50 -2.36 3.16
C VAL A 111 -20.63 -2.18 4.40
N ARG A 112 -20.47 -3.23 5.21
CA ARG A 112 -19.60 -3.21 6.42
C ARG A 112 -18.18 -2.78 6.09
N GLY A 113 -17.54 -3.45 5.12
CA GLY A 113 -16.16 -3.17 4.74
C GLY A 113 -15.96 -1.76 4.18
N ASN A 114 -16.90 -1.23 3.41
CA ASN A 114 -16.86 0.15 2.94
C ASN A 114 -17.04 1.16 4.08
N THR A 115 -17.90 0.85 5.05
CA THR A 115 -18.08 1.69 6.24
C THR A 115 -16.81 1.70 7.10
N LEU A 116 -16.16 0.56 7.31
CA LEU A 116 -14.86 0.49 7.99
C LEU A 116 -13.79 1.31 7.25
N ARG A 117 -13.75 1.25 5.92
CA ARG A 117 -12.84 2.10 5.12
C ARG A 117 -13.13 3.59 5.28
N PHE A 118 -14.40 3.94 5.41
CA PHE A 118 -14.79 5.34 5.66
C PHE A 118 -14.34 5.79 7.05
N LEU A 119 -14.40 4.93 8.10
CA LEU A 119 -13.92 5.27 9.43
C LEU A 119 -12.46 5.73 9.44
N ASN A 120 -11.65 5.24 8.49
CA ASN A 120 -10.25 5.66 8.33
C ASN A 120 -10.10 7.15 7.96
N LYS A 121 -11.19 7.83 7.62
CA LYS A 121 -11.23 9.25 7.27
C LYS A 121 -11.75 10.12 8.40
N LEU A 122 -12.37 9.53 9.41
CA LEU A 122 -12.87 10.24 10.57
C LEU A 122 -11.73 10.54 11.55
N LYS A 123 -11.68 11.80 11.99
CA LYS A 123 -10.67 12.29 12.94
C LYS A 123 -11.27 12.74 14.27
N GLU A 124 -12.56 12.60 14.43
CA GLU A 124 -13.32 13.07 15.59
C GLU A 124 -13.45 11.96 16.65
N PRO A 125 -12.71 12.05 17.80
CA PRO A 125 -12.73 11.01 18.84
C PRO A 125 -14.13 10.72 19.38
N VAL A 126 -14.94 11.77 19.54
CA VAL A 126 -16.31 11.65 20.06
C VAL A 126 -17.22 10.77 19.20
N LEU A 127 -17.03 10.80 17.85
CA LEU A 127 -17.77 9.92 16.94
C LEU A 127 -17.21 8.50 16.96
N LEU A 128 -15.88 8.38 17.04
CA LEU A 128 -15.21 7.08 17.03
C LEU A 128 -15.49 6.28 18.30
N GLU A 129 -15.60 6.91 19.47
CA GLU A 129 -15.83 6.25 20.76
C GLU A 129 -17.02 5.30 20.72
N THR A 130 -18.15 5.74 20.17
CA THR A 130 -19.38 4.93 20.08
C THR A 130 -19.28 3.78 19.06
N LEU A 131 -18.31 3.84 18.13
CA LEU A 131 -18.14 2.88 17.03
C LEU A 131 -17.10 1.80 17.35
N VAL A 132 -16.20 2.02 18.34
CA VAL A 132 -15.14 1.08 18.71
C VAL A 132 -15.65 -0.35 18.96
N PRO A 133 -16.73 -0.59 19.72
CA PRO A 133 -17.22 -1.95 19.96
C PRO A 133 -17.61 -2.68 18.67
N ASN A 134 -18.20 -1.95 17.70
CA ASN A 134 -18.58 -2.52 16.41
C ASN A 134 -17.35 -2.83 15.54
N VAL A 135 -16.31 -1.98 15.58
CA VAL A 135 -15.04 -2.23 14.88
C VAL A 135 -14.37 -3.48 15.42
N ARG A 136 -14.29 -3.63 16.77
CA ARG A 136 -13.74 -4.83 17.41
C ARG A 136 -14.48 -6.10 16.99
N GLN A 137 -15.81 -6.07 16.97
CA GLN A 137 -16.63 -7.21 16.52
C GLN A 137 -16.36 -7.58 15.05
N CYS A 138 -15.99 -6.61 14.20
CA CYS A 138 -15.67 -6.84 12.81
C CYS A 138 -14.33 -7.56 12.59
N LEU A 139 -13.43 -7.63 13.58
CA LEU A 139 -12.18 -8.42 13.49
C LEU A 139 -12.48 -9.92 13.38
N ASP A 140 -13.53 -10.41 14.03
CA ASP A 140 -13.92 -11.82 14.02
C ASP A 140 -14.94 -12.16 12.92
N HIS A 141 -15.17 -11.24 11.98
CA HIS A 141 -16.16 -11.46 10.93
C HIS A 141 -15.72 -12.57 9.95
N ARG A 142 -16.68 -13.42 9.53
CA ARG A 142 -16.43 -14.56 8.61
C ARG A 142 -15.76 -14.14 7.28
N HIS A 143 -16.03 -12.94 6.77
CA HIS A 143 -15.56 -12.48 5.46
C HIS A 143 -14.27 -11.65 5.58
N ALA A 144 -13.20 -12.06 4.89
CA ALA A 144 -11.89 -11.41 4.92
C ALA A 144 -11.93 -9.92 4.54
N TYR A 145 -12.82 -9.52 3.61
CA TYR A 145 -12.97 -8.11 3.24
C TYR A 145 -13.36 -7.22 4.43
N VAL A 146 -14.16 -7.73 5.36
CA VAL A 146 -14.52 -6.99 6.59
C VAL A 146 -13.34 -6.99 7.55
N ARG A 147 -12.72 -8.15 7.82
CA ARG A 147 -11.60 -8.27 8.76
C ARG A 147 -10.42 -7.39 8.39
N LYS A 148 -9.99 -7.39 7.11
CA LYS A 148 -8.86 -6.56 6.66
C LYS A 148 -9.09 -5.06 6.83
N ASN A 149 -10.34 -4.58 6.70
CA ASN A 149 -10.68 -3.19 6.90
C ASN A 149 -10.87 -2.87 8.39
N ALA A 150 -11.32 -3.84 9.21
CA ALA A 150 -11.44 -3.68 10.66
C ALA A 150 -10.08 -3.47 11.33
N VAL A 151 -9.05 -4.20 10.90
CA VAL A 151 -7.67 -4.01 11.38
C VAL A 151 -7.20 -2.57 11.15
N PHE A 152 -7.36 -2.04 9.94
CA PHE A 152 -6.99 -0.65 9.66
C PHE A 152 -7.83 0.35 10.44
N ALA A 153 -9.13 0.10 10.59
CA ALA A 153 -10.00 0.98 11.38
C ALA A 153 -9.56 1.02 12.85
N LEU A 154 -9.25 -0.13 13.45
CA LEU A 154 -8.76 -0.21 14.84
C LEU A 154 -7.42 0.53 15.00
N TYR A 155 -6.48 0.29 14.07
CA TYR A 155 -5.19 1.01 14.03
C TYR A 155 -5.36 2.53 13.97
N LEU A 156 -6.25 3.02 13.11
CA LEU A 156 -6.46 4.45 12.95
C LEU A 156 -7.21 5.09 14.11
N ILE A 157 -8.14 4.36 14.74
CA ILE A 157 -8.76 4.79 15.99
C ILE A 157 -7.71 5.00 17.07
N TYR A 158 -6.78 4.05 17.23
CA TYR A 158 -5.65 4.20 18.16
C TYR A 158 -4.82 5.45 17.84
N LYS A 159 -4.46 5.67 16.56
CA LYS A 159 -3.68 6.84 16.12
C LYS A 159 -4.38 8.18 16.37
N VAL A 160 -5.70 8.22 16.26
CA VAL A 160 -6.49 9.43 16.51
C VAL A 160 -6.70 9.66 18.00
N ALA A 161 -6.96 8.61 18.75
CA ALA A 161 -7.27 8.67 20.18
C ALA A 161 -6.90 7.34 20.85
N GLU A 162 -5.68 7.23 21.34
CA GLU A 162 -5.12 6.02 21.96
C GLU A 162 -6.01 5.46 23.07
N HIS A 163 -6.58 6.35 23.89
CA HIS A 163 -7.46 5.97 25.01
C HIS A 163 -8.73 5.22 24.61
N LEU A 164 -9.16 5.29 23.33
CA LEU A 164 -10.33 4.56 22.83
C LEU A 164 -10.05 3.08 22.53
N ALA A 165 -8.81 2.76 22.24
CA ALA A 165 -8.38 1.40 21.94
C ALA A 165 -6.96 1.14 22.46
N PRO A 166 -6.70 1.25 23.78
CA PRO A 166 -5.35 1.15 24.35
C PRO A 166 -4.72 -0.23 24.15
N ASP A 167 -5.52 -1.25 23.93
CA ASP A 167 -5.15 -2.66 23.67
C ASP A 167 -5.10 -3.01 22.16
N ALA A 168 -5.05 -2.01 21.29
CA ALA A 168 -5.10 -2.24 19.84
C ALA A 168 -3.93 -3.11 19.33
N ASP A 169 -2.75 -2.95 19.88
CA ASP A 169 -1.57 -3.73 19.52
C ASP A 169 -1.71 -5.20 19.95
N GLU A 170 -2.21 -5.48 21.13
CA GLU A 170 -2.47 -6.84 21.63
C GLU A 170 -3.54 -7.54 20.78
N LEU A 171 -4.62 -6.83 20.45
CA LEU A 171 -5.69 -7.36 19.61
C LEU A 171 -5.20 -7.66 18.20
N ILE A 172 -4.42 -6.77 17.59
CA ILE A 172 -3.87 -6.97 16.26
C ILE A 172 -2.82 -8.09 16.27
N TYR A 173 -2.00 -8.19 17.32
CA TYR A 173 -1.05 -9.29 17.49
C TYR A 173 -1.76 -10.65 17.55
N LYS A 174 -2.80 -10.77 18.41
CA LYS A 174 -3.61 -11.99 18.48
C LYS A 174 -4.27 -12.32 17.14
N PHE A 175 -4.91 -11.33 16.52
CA PHE A 175 -5.52 -11.47 15.19
C PHE A 175 -4.54 -12.00 14.16
N LEU A 176 -3.30 -11.52 14.15
CA LEU A 176 -2.26 -11.91 13.19
C LEU A 176 -1.90 -13.40 13.27
N TYR A 177 -1.91 -14.00 14.47
CA TYR A 177 -1.65 -15.43 14.65
C TYR A 177 -2.85 -16.32 14.31
N GLU A 178 -4.07 -15.85 14.55
CA GLU A 178 -5.31 -16.60 14.31
C GLU A 178 -5.81 -16.50 12.87
N GLU A 179 -5.40 -15.48 12.12
CA GLU A 179 -5.87 -15.22 10.76
C GLU A 179 -5.31 -16.22 9.74
N THR A 180 -6.11 -16.53 8.71
CA THR A 180 -5.75 -17.43 7.61
C THR A 180 -5.59 -16.71 6.27
N ASP A 181 -6.30 -15.59 6.07
CA ASP A 181 -6.22 -14.80 4.83
C ASP A 181 -4.93 -14.00 4.76
N SER A 182 -4.17 -14.15 3.69
CA SER A 182 -2.85 -13.53 3.51
C SER A 182 -2.91 -11.99 3.49
N VAL A 183 -3.96 -11.42 2.90
CA VAL A 183 -4.13 -9.95 2.84
C VAL A 183 -4.48 -9.38 4.22
N CYS A 184 -5.31 -10.10 4.99
CA CYS A 184 -5.61 -9.73 6.37
C CYS A 184 -4.34 -9.79 7.23
N LYS A 185 -3.55 -10.86 7.13
CA LYS A 185 -2.25 -11.01 7.81
C LYS A 185 -1.30 -9.87 7.47
N ARG A 186 -1.15 -9.58 6.18
CA ARG A 186 -0.30 -8.48 5.72
C ARG A 186 -0.73 -7.15 6.33
N ASN A 187 -2.02 -6.84 6.34
CA ASN A 187 -2.52 -5.59 6.92
C ASN A 187 -2.29 -5.53 8.43
N ALA A 188 -2.54 -6.65 9.13
CA ALA A 188 -2.30 -6.74 10.57
C ALA A 188 -0.81 -6.57 10.90
N PHE A 189 0.08 -7.20 10.15
CA PHE A 189 1.52 -7.08 10.35
C PHE A 189 2.01 -5.64 10.14
N VAL A 190 1.55 -4.97 9.07
CA VAL A 190 1.90 -3.56 8.79
C VAL A 190 1.41 -2.65 9.91
N CYS A 191 0.16 -2.82 10.38
CA CYS A 191 -0.37 -2.05 11.50
C CYS A 191 0.39 -2.32 12.80
N LEU A 192 0.70 -3.59 13.08
CA LEU A 192 1.46 -3.98 14.26
C LEU A 192 2.87 -3.36 14.27
N GLY A 193 3.54 -3.32 13.12
CA GLY A 193 4.85 -2.68 12.97
C GLY A 193 4.86 -1.18 13.29
N GLU A 194 3.70 -0.52 13.14
CA GLU A 194 3.53 0.89 13.50
C GLU A 194 3.13 1.10 14.97
N LEU A 195 2.45 0.12 15.58
CA LEU A 195 1.96 0.20 16.96
C LEU A 195 2.99 -0.34 17.96
N ASN A 196 3.53 -1.51 17.68
CA ASN A 196 4.42 -2.23 18.55
C ASN A 196 5.51 -2.94 17.74
N ARG A 197 6.62 -2.22 17.57
CA ARG A 197 7.79 -2.68 16.80
C ARG A 197 8.31 -4.04 17.26
N ASP A 198 8.42 -4.22 18.59
CA ASP A 198 9.03 -5.43 19.14
C ASP A 198 8.12 -6.65 18.96
N ALA A 199 6.80 -6.45 19.01
CA ALA A 199 5.84 -7.51 18.69
C ALA A 199 5.89 -7.91 17.22
N ALA A 200 6.02 -6.94 16.30
CA ALA A 200 6.18 -7.20 14.87
C ALA A 200 7.49 -7.95 14.57
N LEU A 201 8.60 -7.56 15.22
CA LEU A 201 9.88 -8.23 15.08
C LEU A 201 9.83 -9.68 15.59
N ARG A 202 9.19 -9.94 16.73
CA ARG A 202 8.96 -11.30 17.22
C ARG A 202 8.18 -12.14 16.24
N TYR A 203 7.07 -11.62 15.72
CA TYR A 203 6.25 -12.33 14.71
C TYR A 203 7.07 -12.66 13.46
N LEU A 204 7.89 -11.74 12.97
CA LEU A 204 8.78 -11.97 11.84
C LEU A 204 9.77 -13.10 12.15
N GLN A 205 10.44 -13.07 13.32
CA GLN A 205 11.40 -14.09 13.73
C GLN A 205 10.77 -15.48 13.86
N ASP A 206 9.57 -15.58 14.45
CA ASP A 206 8.84 -16.84 14.61
C ASP A 206 8.45 -17.48 13.26
N ASN A 207 8.27 -16.67 12.22
CA ASN A 207 7.88 -17.13 10.90
C ASN A 207 9.04 -17.31 9.90
N LEU A 208 10.29 -17.03 10.29
CA LEU A 208 11.44 -17.17 9.39
C LEU A 208 11.65 -18.61 8.92
N VAL A 209 11.48 -19.60 9.79
CA VAL A 209 11.68 -21.03 9.47
C VAL A 209 10.66 -21.49 8.40
N ALA A 210 9.47 -20.91 8.40
CA ALA A 210 8.40 -21.25 7.49
C ALA A 210 8.22 -20.22 6.34
N ILE A 211 9.19 -19.33 6.15
CA ILE A 211 9.04 -18.18 5.25
C ILE A 211 8.72 -18.57 3.81
N GLU A 212 9.27 -19.67 3.33
CA GLU A 212 9.03 -20.20 1.99
C GLU A 212 7.55 -20.58 1.77
N SER A 213 6.88 -21.05 2.82
CA SER A 213 5.46 -21.43 2.77
C SER A 213 4.49 -20.25 2.93
N LEU A 214 5.00 -19.07 3.31
CA LEU A 214 4.16 -17.89 3.46
C LEU A 214 3.80 -17.28 2.10
N ASP A 215 2.63 -16.65 2.07
CA ASP A 215 2.19 -15.90 0.90
C ASP A 215 3.18 -14.74 0.58
N PRO A 216 3.52 -14.52 -0.71
CA PRO A 216 4.44 -13.47 -1.13
C PRO A 216 4.10 -12.06 -0.61
N VAL A 217 2.82 -11.78 -0.42
CA VAL A 217 2.36 -10.48 0.09
C VAL A 217 2.85 -10.24 1.53
N ILE A 218 2.95 -11.31 2.34
CA ILE A 218 3.49 -11.23 3.72
C ILE A 218 5.01 -11.13 3.67
N GLN A 219 5.66 -11.91 2.80
CA GLN A 219 7.11 -11.87 2.62
C GLN A 219 7.58 -10.45 2.23
N LEU A 220 6.87 -9.80 1.30
CA LEU A 220 7.13 -8.41 0.92
C LEU A 220 6.90 -7.43 2.09
N ALA A 221 5.87 -7.66 2.92
CA ALA A 221 5.64 -6.83 4.10
C ALA A 221 6.76 -6.96 5.14
N PHE A 222 7.36 -8.14 5.29
CA PHE A 222 8.52 -8.34 6.14
C PHE A 222 9.74 -7.55 5.64
N LEU A 223 10.02 -7.59 4.35
CA LEU A 223 11.11 -6.82 3.75
C LEU A 223 10.90 -5.31 3.89
N GLU A 224 9.68 -4.85 3.70
CA GLU A 224 9.32 -3.43 3.89
C GLU A 224 9.51 -2.99 5.35
N PHE A 225 9.06 -3.81 6.30
CA PHE A 225 9.27 -3.56 7.73
C PHE A 225 10.76 -3.45 8.06
N ILE A 226 11.58 -4.40 7.57
CA ILE A 226 13.03 -4.40 7.77
C ILE A 226 13.67 -3.13 7.21
N ARG A 227 13.32 -2.71 5.99
CA ARG A 227 13.85 -1.49 5.37
C ARG A 227 13.53 -0.25 6.19
N ARG A 228 12.29 -0.12 6.62
CA ARG A 228 11.84 1.03 7.43
C ARG A 228 12.49 1.04 8.79
N ASP A 229 12.50 -0.08 9.47
CA ASP A 229 13.07 -0.17 10.81
C ASP A 229 14.59 0.05 10.81
N ALA A 230 15.31 -0.39 9.79
CA ALA A 230 16.75 -0.15 9.64
C ALA A 230 17.13 1.33 9.50
N ILE A 231 16.19 2.20 9.12
CA ILE A 231 16.38 3.66 9.09
C ILE A 231 16.33 4.22 10.52
N PHE A 232 15.38 3.75 11.33
CA PHE A 232 15.18 4.22 12.71
C PHE A 232 16.14 3.56 13.70
N ALA A 233 16.54 2.31 13.45
CA ALA A 233 17.44 1.53 14.29
C ALA A 233 18.69 1.07 13.49
N PRO A 234 19.66 1.97 13.20
CA PRO A 234 20.85 1.62 12.40
C PRO A 234 21.72 0.50 13.00
N SER A 235 21.68 0.31 14.32
CA SER A 235 22.38 -0.77 15.03
C SER A 235 21.90 -2.17 14.64
N MET A 236 20.65 -2.28 14.17
CA MET A 236 20.05 -3.55 13.76
C MET A 236 20.40 -3.95 12.32
N LYS A 237 21.04 -3.06 11.53
CA LYS A 237 21.32 -3.32 10.10
C LYS A 237 22.06 -4.63 9.85
N LEU A 238 23.04 -4.96 10.68
CA LEU A 238 23.80 -6.21 10.51
C LEU A 238 22.91 -7.44 10.75
N GLN A 239 22.09 -7.40 11.77
CA GLN A 239 21.14 -8.48 12.07
C GLN A 239 20.10 -8.63 10.94
N TYR A 240 19.56 -7.51 10.44
CA TYR A 240 18.65 -7.51 9.31
C TYR A 240 19.31 -8.00 8.02
N ALA A 241 20.56 -7.64 7.76
CA ALA A 241 21.30 -8.16 6.62
C ALA A 241 21.41 -9.69 6.66
N THR A 242 21.68 -10.27 7.84
CA THR A 242 21.70 -11.73 8.03
C THR A 242 20.32 -12.34 7.77
N LEU A 243 19.25 -11.74 8.29
CA LEU A 243 17.87 -12.20 8.06
C LEU A 243 17.50 -12.16 6.59
N VAL A 244 17.80 -11.05 5.91
CA VAL A 244 17.47 -10.88 4.47
C VAL A 244 18.32 -11.84 3.61
N THR A 245 19.56 -12.10 3.97
CA THR A 245 20.37 -13.11 3.30
C THR A 245 19.72 -14.50 3.39
N LEU A 246 19.28 -14.90 4.58
CA LEU A 246 18.57 -16.17 4.78
C LEU A 246 17.26 -16.23 3.98
N ILE A 247 16.49 -15.13 4.00
CA ILE A 247 15.27 -15.00 3.20
C ILE A 247 15.59 -15.19 1.71
N LEU A 248 16.63 -14.54 1.21
CA LEU A 248 17.01 -14.57 -0.20
C LEU A 248 17.50 -15.95 -0.66
N GLU A 249 18.11 -16.72 0.22
CA GLU A 249 18.55 -18.09 -0.05
C GLU A 249 17.37 -19.08 -0.11
N LEU A 250 16.33 -18.87 0.70
CA LEU A 250 15.17 -19.75 0.79
C LEU A 250 14.10 -19.45 -0.26
N LEU A 251 14.02 -18.19 -0.77
CA LEU A 251 12.92 -17.78 -1.65
C LEU A 251 13.15 -18.16 -3.11
N THR A 252 12.10 -18.72 -3.70
CA THR A 252 12.05 -19.10 -5.12
C THR A 252 11.28 -18.10 -5.98
N LEU A 253 10.42 -17.28 -5.39
CA LEU A 253 9.57 -16.35 -6.14
C LEU A 253 10.34 -15.09 -6.56
N ASN A 254 10.32 -14.80 -7.83
CA ASN A 254 11.15 -13.77 -8.49
C ASN A 254 10.89 -12.34 -7.99
N SER A 255 9.64 -11.97 -7.73
CA SER A 255 9.30 -10.64 -7.21
C SER A 255 9.85 -10.40 -5.80
N VAL A 256 9.76 -11.40 -4.93
CA VAL A 256 10.27 -11.31 -3.56
C VAL A 256 11.80 -11.35 -3.55
N ALA A 257 12.41 -12.18 -4.42
CA ALA A 257 13.86 -12.23 -4.57
C ALA A 257 14.44 -10.88 -5.04
N TYR A 258 13.75 -10.19 -5.95
CA TYR A 258 14.11 -8.83 -6.37
C TYR A 258 14.11 -7.84 -5.19
N GLU A 259 13.01 -7.81 -4.43
CA GLU A 259 12.87 -6.93 -3.27
C GLU A 259 13.85 -7.28 -2.13
N ALA A 260 14.09 -8.56 -1.90
CA ALA A 260 15.08 -9.01 -0.93
C ALA A 260 16.50 -8.60 -1.34
N SER A 261 16.86 -8.76 -2.61
CA SER A 261 18.15 -8.32 -3.15
C SER A 261 18.33 -6.80 -3.01
N THR A 262 17.31 -6.03 -3.38
CA THR A 262 17.31 -4.57 -3.22
C THR A 262 17.45 -4.18 -1.74
N THR A 263 16.73 -4.85 -0.84
CA THR A 263 16.81 -4.58 0.60
C THR A 263 18.20 -4.90 1.15
N LEU A 264 18.80 -6.02 0.74
CA LEU A 264 20.14 -6.44 1.18
C LEU A 264 21.21 -5.41 0.81
N THR A 265 21.15 -4.86 -0.41
CA THR A 265 22.11 -3.83 -0.86
C THR A 265 21.98 -2.50 -0.12
N LEU A 266 20.82 -2.21 0.49
CA LEU A 266 20.62 -1.04 1.34
C LEU A 266 21.10 -1.25 2.79
N LEU A 267 21.16 -2.49 3.24
CA LEU A 267 21.49 -2.83 4.64
C LEU A 267 22.98 -2.99 4.86
N THR A 268 23.75 -3.49 3.89
CA THR A 268 25.14 -3.87 4.06
C THR A 268 26.00 -3.56 2.83
N PHE A 269 27.29 -3.30 3.09
CA PHE A 269 28.33 -3.17 2.07
C PHE A 269 29.26 -4.39 2.02
N ASN A 270 28.90 -5.48 2.67
CA ASN A 270 29.69 -6.71 2.64
C ASN A 270 29.73 -7.32 1.23
N SER A 271 30.93 -7.57 0.72
CA SER A 271 31.14 -8.06 -0.66
C SER A 271 30.38 -9.37 -0.96
N SER A 272 30.29 -10.29 -0.01
CA SER A 272 29.55 -11.55 -0.20
C SER A 272 28.04 -11.33 -0.36
N SER A 273 27.47 -10.45 0.45
CA SER A 273 26.05 -10.11 0.39
C SER A 273 25.71 -9.33 -0.88
N ILE A 274 26.60 -8.41 -1.30
CA ILE A 274 26.44 -7.66 -2.55
C ILE A 274 26.52 -8.62 -3.75
N LEU A 275 27.46 -9.57 -3.73
CA LEU A 275 27.58 -10.58 -4.80
C LEU A 275 26.33 -11.49 -4.86
N LEU A 276 25.80 -11.89 -3.72
CA LEU A 276 24.57 -12.68 -3.64
C LEU A 276 23.39 -11.93 -4.27
N ALA A 277 23.21 -10.66 -3.93
CA ALA A 277 22.14 -9.82 -4.50
C ALA A 277 22.32 -9.64 -6.02
N ALA A 278 23.56 -9.39 -6.48
CA ALA A 278 23.88 -9.24 -7.89
C ALA A 278 23.62 -10.54 -8.68
N ASN A 279 24.00 -11.69 -8.14
CA ASN A 279 23.69 -12.98 -8.77
C ASN A 279 22.18 -13.18 -8.96
N LYS A 280 21.37 -12.79 -7.98
CA LYS A 280 19.92 -12.87 -8.11
C LYS A 280 19.37 -11.92 -9.18
N PHE A 281 19.88 -10.69 -9.30
CA PHE A 281 19.48 -9.79 -10.38
C PHE A 281 19.86 -10.35 -11.77
N VAL A 282 21.05 -10.93 -11.91
CA VAL A 282 21.47 -11.56 -13.18
C VAL A 282 20.64 -12.82 -13.47
N ASP A 283 20.35 -13.60 -12.46
CA ASP A 283 19.43 -14.76 -12.59
C ASP A 283 18.04 -14.33 -13.09
N LEU A 284 17.47 -13.26 -12.53
CA LEU A 284 16.20 -12.69 -12.99
C LEU A 284 16.29 -12.19 -14.43
N ALA A 285 17.37 -11.49 -14.79
CA ALA A 285 17.60 -11.01 -16.14
C ALA A 285 17.67 -12.15 -17.17
N THR A 286 18.18 -13.32 -16.78
CA THR A 286 18.34 -14.48 -17.67
C THR A 286 17.11 -15.37 -17.75
N LYS A 287 16.39 -15.56 -16.61
CA LYS A 287 15.33 -16.57 -16.48
C LYS A 287 13.92 -16.03 -16.64
N GLU A 288 13.71 -14.73 -16.39
CA GLU A 288 12.38 -14.13 -16.49
C GLU A 288 11.82 -14.12 -17.91
N ALA A 289 10.50 -14.22 -18.04
CA ALA A 289 9.83 -14.12 -19.33
C ALA A 289 9.57 -12.67 -19.72
N ASP A 290 9.29 -11.78 -18.77
CA ASP A 290 8.97 -10.36 -18.99
C ASP A 290 10.23 -9.54 -19.32
N ASN A 291 10.24 -8.93 -20.49
CA ASN A 291 11.33 -8.11 -20.97
C ASN A 291 11.56 -6.84 -20.12
N ASN A 292 10.51 -6.27 -19.51
CA ASN A 292 10.66 -5.12 -18.63
C ASN A 292 11.40 -5.51 -17.36
N VAL A 293 11.09 -6.67 -16.78
CA VAL A 293 11.81 -7.19 -15.61
C VAL A 293 13.28 -7.41 -15.94
N LYS A 294 13.61 -7.97 -17.12
CA LYS A 294 15.00 -8.14 -17.58
C LYS A 294 15.75 -6.81 -17.65
N ILE A 295 15.12 -5.78 -18.24
CA ILE A 295 15.73 -4.45 -18.36
C ILE A 295 15.97 -3.84 -16.98
N ILE A 296 14.98 -3.88 -16.09
CA ILE A 296 15.08 -3.33 -14.73
C ILE A 296 16.20 -4.03 -13.94
N THR A 297 16.27 -5.35 -14.00
CA THR A 297 17.30 -6.11 -13.27
C THR A 297 18.71 -5.88 -13.83
N LEU A 298 18.85 -5.69 -15.14
CA LEU A 298 20.12 -5.28 -15.76
C LEU A 298 20.53 -3.87 -15.30
N GLU A 299 19.60 -2.94 -15.21
CA GLU A 299 19.88 -1.59 -14.70
C GLU A 299 20.34 -1.62 -13.24
N ARG A 300 19.67 -2.41 -12.41
CA ARG A 300 20.09 -2.60 -11.01
C ARG A 300 21.48 -3.21 -10.91
N SER A 301 21.81 -4.16 -11.78
CA SER A 301 23.15 -4.74 -11.83
C SER A 301 24.22 -3.70 -12.19
N ALA A 302 23.92 -2.81 -13.14
CA ALA A 302 24.81 -1.71 -13.53
C ALA A 302 25.01 -0.69 -12.38
N GLU A 303 23.92 -0.28 -11.71
CA GLU A 303 23.98 0.62 -10.56
C GLU A 303 24.82 0.01 -9.42
N LEU A 304 24.63 -1.28 -9.17
CA LEU A 304 25.37 -1.99 -8.14
C LEU A 304 26.86 -2.11 -8.48
N HIS A 305 27.20 -2.34 -9.75
CA HIS A 305 28.58 -2.35 -10.21
C HIS A 305 29.24 -0.97 -10.06
N ALA A 306 28.54 0.11 -10.37
CA ALA A 306 29.06 1.47 -10.20
C ALA A 306 29.33 1.79 -8.71
N ALA A 307 28.49 1.28 -7.81
CA ALA A 307 28.65 1.47 -6.36
C ALA A 307 29.76 0.58 -5.75
N HIS A 308 29.99 -0.62 -6.32
CA HIS A 308 30.92 -1.64 -5.81
C HIS A 308 31.85 -2.15 -6.94
N PRO A 309 32.73 -1.31 -7.50
CA PRO A 309 33.63 -1.72 -8.56
C PRO A 309 34.60 -2.80 -8.04
N GLY A 310 34.74 -3.86 -8.81
CA GLY A 310 35.64 -4.97 -8.49
C GLY A 310 34.99 -6.19 -7.82
N VAL A 311 33.81 -6.04 -7.19
CA VAL A 311 33.08 -7.16 -6.58
C VAL A 311 32.34 -8.02 -7.62
N LEU A 312 31.90 -7.40 -8.72
CA LEU A 312 30.96 -8.00 -9.68
C LEU A 312 31.59 -8.35 -11.04
N GLN A 313 32.92 -8.28 -11.16
CA GLN A 313 33.62 -8.45 -12.45
C GLN A 313 33.35 -9.82 -13.11
N ASP A 314 33.16 -10.85 -12.34
CA ASP A 314 32.98 -12.22 -12.83
C ASP A 314 31.57 -12.47 -13.41
N LEU A 315 30.61 -11.54 -13.21
CA LEU A 315 29.23 -11.67 -13.71
C LEU A 315 29.06 -11.29 -15.19
N SER A 316 30.08 -10.76 -15.83
CA SER A 316 30.04 -10.32 -17.23
C SER A 316 29.58 -11.41 -18.20
N LEU A 317 30.05 -12.64 -18.01
CA LEU A 317 29.70 -13.78 -18.88
C LEU A 317 28.25 -14.23 -18.70
N GLU A 318 27.73 -14.10 -17.48
CA GLU A 318 26.32 -14.45 -17.22
C GLU A 318 25.37 -13.40 -17.77
N ILE A 319 25.70 -12.12 -17.66
CA ILE A 319 24.94 -11.02 -18.28
C ILE A 319 24.89 -11.20 -19.82
N LEU A 320 26.01 -11.65 -20.43
CA LEU A 320 26.02 -11.94 -21.88
C LEU A 320 25.04 -13.02 -22.32
N ARG A 321 24.64 -13.94 -21.44
CA ARG A 321 23.61 -14.95 -21.77
C ARG A 321 22.25 -14.29 -22.08
N VAL A 322 22.00 -13.10 -21.56
CA VAL A 322 20.78 -12.33 -21.85
C VAL A 322 20.69 -11.92 -23.33
N LEU A 323 21.80 -11.91 -24.07
CA LEU A 323 21.83 -11.70 -25.52
C LEU A 323 21.04 -12.75 -26.30
N LEU A 324 20.78 -13.91 -25.73
CA LEU A 324 19.91 -14.94 -26.31
C LEU A 324 18.43 -14.54 -26.35
N SER A 325 18.06 -13.43 -25.69
CA SER A 325 16.70 -12.89 -25.76
C SER A 325 16.31 -12.51 -27.18
N GLN A 326 15.05 -12.76 -27.56
CA GLN A 326 14.52 -12.36 -28.88
C GLN A 326 14.29 -10.84 -28.96
N ASP A 327 14.10 -10.17 -27.85
CA ASP A 327 13.83 -8.74 -27.78
C ASP A 327 15.10 -7.91 -28.00
N LEU A 328 15.03 -6.97 -28.96
CA LEU A 328 16.16 -6.13 -29.34
C LEU A 328 16.54 -5.13 -28.22
N ALA A 329 15.56 -4.59 -27.49
CA ALA A 329 15.82 -3.63 -26.43
C ALA A 329 16.55 -4.31 -25.25
N VAL A 330 16.15 -5.54 -24.90
CA VAL A 330 16.83 -6.36 -23.90
C VAL A 330 18.26 -6.66 -24.29
N ARG A 331 18.50 -7.09 -25.56
CA ARG A 331 19.85 -7.37 -26.06
C ARG A 331 20.74 -6.12 -26.05
N LYS A 332 20.21 -4.97 -26.50
CA LYS A 332 20.93 -3.70 -26.47
C LYS A 332 21.32 -3.33 -25.05
N LYS A 333 20.38 -3.43 -24.09
CA LYS A 333 20.64 -3.16 -22.67
C LYS A 333 21.68 -4.10 -22.08
N ALA A 334 21.59 -5.38 -22.40
CA ALA A 334 22.58 -6.37 -21.95
C ALA A 334 24.00 -6.05 -22.44
N LEU A 335 24.15 -5.58 -23.70
CA LEU A 335 25.45 -5.14 -24.24
C LEU A 335 25.97 -3.89 -23.52
N GLU A 336 25.11 -2.88 -23.30
CA GLU A 336 25.46 -1.67 -22.55
C GLU A 336 25.96 -2.01 -21.15
N VAL A 337 25.24 -2.86 -20.45
CA VAL A 337 25.60 -3.26 -19.10
C VAL A 337 26.88 -4.11 -19.10
N THR A 338 27.02 -5.05 -20.04
CA THR A 338 28.22 -5.88 -20.14
C THR A 338 29.48 -5.02 -20.32
N GLN A 339 29.42 -3.94 -21.11
CA GLN A 339 30.57 -3.04 -21.32
C GLN A 339 31.10 -2.47 -20.00
N LEU A 340 30.24 -2.23 -19.00
CA LEU A 340 30.65 -1.73 -17.70
C LEU A 340 31.44 -2.77 -16.89
N PHE A 341 31.20 -4.07 -17.14
CA PHE A 341 31.82 -5.19 -16.43
C PHE A 341 33.10 -5.72 -17.10
N ILE A 342 33.50 -5.17 -18.25
CA ILE A 342 34.70 -5.61 -18.94
C ILE A 342 35.94 -5.15 -18.19
N SER A 343 36.84 -6.09 -17.95
CA SER A 343 38.14 -5.88 -17.32
C SER A 343 39.24 -6.61 -18.09
N SER A 344 40.51 -6.33 -17.76
CA SER A 344 41.65 -7.05 -18.35
C SER A 344 41.63 -8.56 -18.12
N ARG A 345 40.86 -9.02 -17.10
CA ARG A 345 40.77 -10.44 -16.74
C ARG A 345 39.76 -11.21 -17.58
N ASN A 346 38.66 -10.56 -18.01
CA ASN A 346 37.53 -11.23 -18.68
C ASN A 346 37.35 -10.85 -20.17
N VAL A 347 38.07 -9.87 -20.65
CA VAL A 347 37.92 -9.33 -22.02
C VAL A 347 38.06 -10.41 -23.10
N GLU A 348 39.00 -11.35 -22.95
CA GLU A 348 39.20 -12.40 -23.95
C GLU A 348 38.00 -13.33 -24.08
N ASP A 349 37.42 -13.73 -22.94
CA ASP A 349 36.27 -14.63 -22.92
C ASP A 349 34.99 -13.93 -23.37
N VAL A 350 34.81 -12.66 -23.01
CA VAL A 350 33.74 -11.80 -23.56
C VAL A 350 33.81 -11.70 -25.08
N VAL A 351 35.01 -11.44 -25.64
CA VAL A 351 35.19 -11.33 -27.09
C VAL A 351 34.95 -12.67 -27.80
N LYS A 352 35.39 -13.79 -27.21
CA LYS A 352 35.13 -15.13 -27.76
C LYS A 352 33.63 -15.42 -27.83
N LEU A 353 32.88 -15.08 -26.78
CA LEU A 353 31.46 -15.31 -26.71
C LEU A 353 30.67 -14.42 -27.67
N LEU A 354 31.03 -13.13 -27.78
CA LEU A 354 30.42 -12.21 -28.73
C LEU A 354 30.67 -12.64 -30.19
N LYS A 355 31.89 -13.10 -30.53
CA LYS A 355 32.18 -13.65 -31.87
C LYS A 355 31.31 -14.86 -32.18
N LYS A 356 31.12 -15.76 -31.21
CA LYS A 356 30.28 -16.95 -31.38
C LYS A 356 28.81 -16.58 -31.63
N GLU A 357 28.28 -15.57 -30.93
CA GLU A 357 26.89 -15.13 -31.13
C GLU A 357 26.72 -14.40 -32.47
N LEU A 358 27.69 -13.58 -32.89
CA LEU A 358 27.69 -12.95 -34.22
C LEU A 358 27.68 -13.97 -35.39
N GLN A 359 28.41 -15.08 -35.22
CA GLN A 359 28.39 -16.14 -36.22
C GLN A 359 27.04 -16.84 -36.36
N LYS A 360 26.31 -16.98 -35.25
CA LYS A 360 24.96 -17.56 -35.26
C LYS A 360 23.91 -16.63 -35.89
N THR A 361 24.07 -15.32 -35.75
CA THR A 361 23.13 -14.32 -36.30
C THR A 361 23.38 -14.01 -37.79
N ALA A 362 24.54 -14.39 -38.30
CA ALA A 362 24.89 -14.23 -39.70
C ALA A 362 24.47 -15.41 -40.62
N GLN A 363 23.92 -16.47 -40.03
CA GLN A 363 23.25 -17.57 -40.71
C GLN A 363 21.71 -17.40 -40.62
#